data_c8fac2ab529b087ddfccd9efbc7074fc
#
_entry.id   c8fac2ab529b087ddfccd9efbc7074fc
#
_cell.length_a   1.000
_cell.length_b   1.000
_cell.length_c   1.000
_cell.angle_alpha   90.00
_cell.angle_beta   90.00
_cell.angle_gamma   90.00
#
_symmetry.space_group_name_H-M   'P 1'
#
loop_
_entity.id
_entity.type
_entity.pdbx_description
1 polymer ?
#
loop_
_entity_poly.entity_id
_entity_poly.type
_entity_poly.pdbx_seq_one_letter_code
_entity_poly.pdbx_strand_id
1 'polypeptide(L)'
;MKRQGGYVPARGDAVWITLDPQAGHEQTGRRPALVLSPATYNGRVGLALLCPITSQVKGYPFEVALPNGLAIAGVALADQVKSLDWRARKASRICAVPEDVIVQVLRRLNVLLAGTA
;
A
#
# COMPACT_ATOMS: atom_id res chain seq x y z
N MET A 1 -9.49 -9.51 -24.30
CA MET A 1 -9.15 -9.48 -24.13
C MET A 1 -8.75 -9.55 -23.59
N LYS A 2 -8.62 -9.37 -23.24
CA LYS A 2 -8.29 -9.27 -22.78
C LYS A 2 -7.78 -9.06 -22.21
N ARG A 3 -7.64 -8.97 -21.92
CA ARG A 3 -7.30 -8.69 -21.40
C ARG A 3 -6.59 -8.55 -20.97
N GLN A 4 -6.52 -8.20 -21.06
CA GLN A 4 -5.85 -8.10 -20.65
C GLN A 4 -5.52 -7.83 -19.68
N GLY A 5 -5.79 -8.00 -19.92
CA GLY A 5 -5.98 -8.03 -18.62
C GLY A 5 -5.14 -7.31 -17.75
N GLY A 6 -5.42 -6.95 -17.16
CA GLY A 6 -4.65 -6.21 -16.29
C GLY A 6 -4.68 -6.69 -14.93
N TYR A 7 -3.64 -6.36 -14.30
CA TYR A 7 -3.48 -6.60 -12.89
C TYR A 7 -4.47 -5.73 -12.11
N VAL A 8 -5.12 -6.32 -11.13
CA VAL A 8 -5.93 -5.58 -10.15
C VAL A 8 -5.28 -5.79 -8.80
N PRO A 9 -4.90 -4.72 -8.10
CA PRO A 9 -4.30 -4.87 -6.78
C PRO A 9 -5.23 -5.60 -5.82
N ALA A 10 -4.65 -6.47 -5.01
CA ALA A 10 -5.40 -7.21 -4.00
C ALA A 10 -4.85 -6.88 -2.62
N ARG A 11 -5.71 -7.00 -1.61
CA ARG A 11 -5.25 -6.78 -0.23
C ARG A 11 -4.04 -7.66 0.06
N GLY A 12 -3.01 -7.06 0.60
CA GLY A 12 -1.78 -7.76 0.93
C GLY A 12 -0.73 -7.68 -0.14
N ASP A 13 -1.04 -7.15 -1.31
CA ASP A 13 -0.01 -6.93 -2.33
C ASP A 13 0.82 -5.72 -1.96
N ALA A 14 2.13 -5.84 -2.11
CA ALA A 14 3.01 -4.68 -2.19
C ALA A 14 3.11 -4.29 -3.65
N VAL A 15 2.95 -3.03 -3.95
CA VAL A 15 2.94 -2.53 -5.32
C VAL A 15 3.84 -1.32 -5.45
N TRP A 16 4.41 -1.14 -6.64
CA TRP A 16 4.97 0.14 -7.04
C TRP A 16 3.83 1.01 -7.51
N ILE A 17 3.78 2.24 -7.06
CA ILE A 17 2.71 3.15 -7.46
C ILE A 17 3.21 4.59 -7.36
N THR A 18 2.68 5.46 -8.19
CA THR A 18 3.00 6.88 -8.12
C THR A 18 2.16 7.50 -7.03
N LEU A 19 2.78 7.78 -5.89
CA LEU A 19 2.05 8.30 -4.73
C LEU A 19 1.82 9.79 -4.80
N ASP A 20 2.73 10.51 -5.42
CA ASP A 20 2.66 11.96 -5.42
C ASP A 20 3.04 12.52 -6.78
N PRO A 21 2.13 12.47 -7.73
CA PRO A 21 2.44 13.00 -9.06
C PRO A 21 2.57 14.51 -9.07
N GLN A 22 2.19 15.15 -7.97
CA GLN A 22 2.28 16.60 -7.87
C GLN A 22 3.64 17.09 -7.48
N ALA A 23 4.57 16.21 -7.30
CA ALA A 23 5.85 16.59 -6.74
C ALA A 23 6.67 17.50 -7.64
N GLY A 24 6.14 17.90 -8.74
CA GLY A 24 6.81 18.85 -9.58
C GLY A 24 8.12 18.31 -10.10
N HIS A 25 9.21 18.89 -9.69
CA HIS A 25 10.52 18.47 -10.18
C HIS A 25 11.04 17.23 -9.47
N GLU A 26 10.29 16.69 -8.54
CA GLU A 26 10.65 15.43 -7.93
C GLU A 26 10.50 14.34 -8.95
N GLN A 27 11.49 13.55 -9.17
CA GLN A 27 11.30 12.47 -10.07
C GLN A 27 11.05 11.17 -9.37
N THR A 28 10.83 11.17 -8.12
CA THR A 28 10.68 9.93 -7.41
C THR A 28 9.23 9.62 -7.15
N GLY A 29 8.40 9.79 -8.15
CA GLY A 29 6.99 9.55 -7.97
C GLY A 29 6.63 8.13 -7.63
N ARG A 30 7.42 7.16 -8.09
CA ARG A 30 7.11 5.75 -7.84
C ARG A 30 7.65 5.33 -6.49
N ARG A 31 6.77 4.77 -5.67
CA ARG A 31 7.10 4.32 -4.33
C ARG A 31 6.43 2.98 -4.07
N PRO A 32 6.97 2.18 -3.18
CA PRO A 32 6.25 0.97 -2.78
C PRO A 32 5.15 1.32 -1.81
N ALA A 33 4.06 0.57 -1.91
CA ALA A 33 2.91 0.74 -1.03
C ALA A 33 2.25 -0.60 -0.79
N LEU A 34 1.57 -0.71 0.34
CA LEU A 34 0.86 -1.90 0.73
C LEU A 34 -0.63 -1.70 0.48
N VAL A 35 -1.23 -2.62 -0.26
CA VAL A 35 -2.65 -2.55 -0.59
C VAL A 35 -3.48 -3.09 0.56
N LEU A 36 -4.44 -2.33 1.03
CA LEU A 36 -5.28 -2.70 2.16
C LEU A 36 -6.69 -3.08 1.78
N SER A 37 -7.20 -2.58 0.66
CA SER A 37 -8.57 -2.88 0.24
C SER A 37 -8.59 -4.09 -0.70
N PRO A 38 -9.70 -4.84 -0.72
CA PRO A 38 -9.76 -6.08 -1.48
C PRO A 38 -9.87 -5.84 -2.99
N ALA A 39 -9.43 -6.83 -3.76
CA ALA A 39 -9.46 -6.74 -5.22
C ALA A 39 -10.87 -6.51 -5.76
N THR A 40 -11.88 -7.06 -5.10
CA THR A 40 -13.26 -6.84 -5.55
C THR A 40 -13.64 -5.37 -5.55
N TYR A 41 -13.26 -4.66 -4.49
CA TYR A 41 -13.47 -3.22 -4.43
C TYR A 41 -12.57 -2.50 -5.44
N ASN A 42 -11.29 -2.86 -5.45
CA ASN A 42 -10.31 -2.16 -6.27
C ASN A 42 -10.62 -2.27 -7.76
N GLY A 43 -11.03 -3.45 -8.19
CA GLY A 43 -11.34 -3.66 -9.60
C GLY A 43 -12.65 -3.02 -10.02
N ARG A 44 -13.63 -3.00 -9.11
CA ARG A 44 -14.94 -2.45 -9.44
C ARG A 44 -14.94 -0.93 -9.41
N VAL A 45 -14.29 -0.36 -8.42
CA VAL A 45 -14.35 1.09 -8.20
C VAL A 45 -13.23 1.82 -8.92
N GLY A 46 -12.08 1.16 -9.12
CA GLY A 46 -10.92 1.79 -9.74
C GLY A 46 -10.04 2.55 -8.77
N LEU A 47 -10.35 2.46 -7.49
CA LEU A 47 -9.52 3.03 -6.43
C LEU A 47 -8.99 1.90 -5.57
N ALA A 48 -7.96 2.18 -4.80
CA ALA A 48 -7.49 1.25 -3.77
C ALA A 48 -7.03 2.05 -2.57
N LEU A 49 -7.24 1.48 -1.40
CA LEU A 49 -6.69 2.04 -0.16
C LEU A 49 -5.32 1.43 0.06
N LEU A 50 -4.31 2.27 0.19
CA LEU A 50 -2.94 1.83 0.33
C LEU A 50 -2.23 2.66 1.38
N CYS A 51 -1.17 2.11 1.95
CA CYS A 51 -0.27 2.90 2.78
C CYS A 51 1.16 2.75 2.26
N PRO A 52 1.99 3.78 2.40
CA PRO A 52 3.36 3.72 1.89
C PRO A 52 4.21 2.71 2.64
N ILE A 53 5.19 2.18 1.95
CA ILE A 53 6.26 1.39 2.56
C ILE A 53 7.54 2.19 2.42
N THR A 54 8.29 2.33 3.50
CA THR A 54 9.53 3.09 3.47
C THR A 54 10.66 2.28 4.09
N SER A 55 11.86 2.48 3.56
CA SER A 55 13.04 1.88 4.17
C SER A 55 13.59 2.72 5.32
N GLN A 56 13.06 3.91 5.52
CA GLN A 56 13.54 4.79 6.60
C GLN A 56 12.76 4.51 7.86
N VAL A 57 13.29 3.63 8.69
CA VAL A 57 12.66 3.22 9.94
C VAL A 57 13.00 4.23 11.02
N LYS A 58 12.00 4.80 11.64
CA LYS A 58 12.18 5.82 12.67
C LYS A 58 11.76 5.37 14.06
N GLY A 59 11.19 4.18 14.18
CA GLY A 59 10.69 3.71 15.47
C GLY A 59 9.33 4.29 15.83
N TYR A 60 8.61 4.77 14.85
CA TYR A 60 7.34 5.41 15.01
C TYR A 60 6.25 4.36 15.30
N PRO A 61 5.31 4.63 16.22
CA PRO A 61 4.34 3.60 16.65
C PRO A 61 3.46 3.03 15.55
N PHE A 62 3.26 3.77 14.47
CA PHE A 62 2.42 3.27 13.38
C PHE A 62 3.20 2.61 12.27
N GLU A 63 4.48 2.39 12.47
CA GLU A 63 5.28 1.60 11.55
C GLU A 63 5.05 0.12 11.82
N VAL A 64 4.80 -0.64 10.76
CA VAL A 64 4.69 -2.09 10.85
C VAL A 64 5.80 -2.70 10.02
N ALA A 65 6.71 -3.43 10.67
CA ALA A 65 7.87 -3.98 9.98
C ALA A 65 7.47 -5.10 9.04
N LEU A 66 8.08 -5.10 7.85
CA LEU A 66 7.97 -6.21 6.94
C LEU A 66 8.99 -7.27 7.32
N PRO A 67 8.66 -8.55 7.19
CA PRO A 67 9.63 -9.60 7.51
C PRO A 67 10.75 -9.62 6.50
N ASN A 68 11.88 -10.18 6.91
CA ASN A 68 13.01 -10.36 6.02
C ASN A 68 12.64 -11.36 4.92
N GLY A 69 13.29 -11.24 3.80
CA GLY A 69 13.13 -12.20 2.72
C GLY A 69 12.11 -11.84 1.68
N LEU A 70 11.38 -10.77 1.86
CA LEU A 70 10.48 -10.28 0.83
C LEU A 70 11.24 -9.49 -0.22
N ALA A 71 10.62 -9.32 -1.38
CA ALA A 71 11.20 -8.51 -2.45
C ALA A 71 11.27 -7.04 -2.09
N ILE A 72 10.64 -6.64 -1.01
CA ILE A 72 10.65 -5.26 -0.54
C ILE A 72 10.94 -5.28 0.95
N ALA A 73 11.71 -4.29 1.42
CA ALA A 73 12.09 -4.20 2.82
C ALA A 73 11.63 -2.88 3.41
N GLY A 74 11.51 -2.85 4.71
CA GLY A 74 11.19 -1.62 5.43
C GLY A 74 9.97 -1.77 6.30
N VAL A 75 9.22 -0.68 6.43
CA VAL A 75 8.04 -0.62 7.27
C VAL A 75 6.88 -0.03 6.49
N ALA A 76 5.68 -0.54 6.77
CA ALA A 76 4.45 0.05 6.26
C ALA A 76 3.98 1.11 7.24
N LEU A 77 3.56 2.26 6.72
CA LEU A 77 3.14 3.39 7.55
C LEU A 77 1.63 3.35 7.68
N ALA A 78 1.16 2.71 8.74
CA ALA A 78 -0.26 2.40 8.91
C ALA A 78 -1.14 3.64 9.02
N ASP A 79 -0.59 4.77 9.44
CA ASP A 79 -1.38 6.00 9.60
C ASP A 79 -1.40 6.87 8.34
N GLN A 80 -0.73 6.43 7.27
CA GLN A 80 -0.69 7.23 6.04
C GLN A 80 -1.49 6.57 4.92
N VAL A 81 -2.67 6.11 5.24
CA VAL A 81 -3.55 5.48 4.26
C VAL A 81 -4.08 6.53 3.29
N LYS A 82 -4.04 6.17 2.02
CA LYS A 82 -4.56 7.03 0.95
C LYS A 82 -5.47 6.20 0.06
N SER A 83 -6.46 6.85 -0.50
CA SER A 83 -7.32 6.26 -1.53
C SER A 83 -6.81 6.79 -2.87
N LEU A 84 -6.33 5.92 -3.72
CA LEU A 84 -5.67 6.32 -4.96
C LEU A 84 -6.27 5.60 -6.16
N ASP A 85 -6.27 6.28 -7.31
CA ASP A 85 -6.60 5.69 -8.59
C ASP A 85 -5.40 4.87 -9.05
N TRP A 86 -5.45 3.58 -8.81
CA TRP A 86 -4.29 2.72 -9.02
C TRP A 86 -3.95 2.52 -10.50
N ARG A 87 -4.93 2.66 -11.40
CA ARG A 87 -4.63 2.59 -12.84
C ARG A 87 -3.90 3.81 -13.32
N ALA A 88 -4.43 4.98 -12.99
CA ALA A 88 -3.81 6.23 -13.40
C ALA A 88 -2.40 6.34 -12.82
N ARG A 89 -2.18 5.80 -11.64
CA ARG A 89 -0.89 5.85 -10.97
C ARG A 89 -0.03 4.63 -11.26
N LYS A 90 -0.46 3.79 -12.18
CA LYS A 90 0.33 2.70 -12.75
C LYS A 90 0.83 1.71 -11.70
N ALA A 91 -0.07 1.24 -10.87
CA ALA A 91 0.27 0.25 -9.86
C ALA A 91 0.79 -1.02 -10.52
N SER A 92 1.92 -1.54 -10.04
CA SER A 92 2.44 -2.82 -10.50
C SER A 92 2.89 -3.63 -9.30
N ARG A 93 2.61 -4.92 -9.34
CA ARG A 93 2.83 -5.79 -8.19
C ARG A 93 4.30 -6.04 -7.96
N ILE A 94 4.70 -6.00 -6.70
CA ILE A 94 6.04 -6.39 -6.27
C ILE A 94 6.00 -7.81 -5.72
N CYS A 95 5.18 -8.03 -4.71
CA CYS A 95 5.09 -9.33 -4.04
C CYS A 95 3.87 -9.34 -3.13
N ALA A 96 3.54 -10.52 -2.62
CA ALA A 96 2.54 -10.64 -1.57
C ALA A 96 3.21 -10.46 -0.21
N VAL A 97 2.53 -9.79 0.69
CA VAL A 97 3.00 -9.58 2.05
C VAL A 97 2.23 -10.54 2.97
N PRO A 98 2.88 -11.14 3.96
CA PRO A 98 2.19 -12.07 4.85
C PRO A 98 1.00 -11.45 5.55
N GLU A 99 -0.02 -12.27 5.79
CA GLU A 99 -1.27 -11.78 6.34
C GLU A 99 -1.11 -11.15 7.72
N ASP A 100 -0.19 -11.64 8.53
CA ASP A 100 -0.01 -11.06 9.86
C ASP A 100 0.45 -9.61 9.80
N VAL A 101 1.18 -9.23 8.76
CA VAL A 101 1.54 -7.83 8.56
C VAL A 101 0.29 -7.00 8.29
N ILE A 102 -0.59 -7.52 7.45
CA ILE A 102 -1.83 -6.82 7.12
C ILE A 102 -2.67 -6.64 8.38
N VAL A 103 -2.78 -7.69 9.19
CA VAL A 103 -3.54 -7.63 10.44
C VAL A 103 -2.97 -6.53 11.35
N GLN A 104 -1.66 -6.45 11.46
CA GLN A 104 -1.04 -5.43 12.30
C GLN A 104 -1.32 -4.02 11.79
N VAL A 105 -1.23 -3.84 10.48
CA VAL A 105 -1.52 -2.53 9.88
C VAL A 105 -2.96 -2.13 10.16
N LEU A 106 -3.88 -3.07 9.94
CA LEU A 106 -5.30 -2.78 10.14
C LEU A 106 -5.62 -2.51 11.61
N ARG A 107 -4.97 -3.20 12.53
CA ARG A 107 -5.16 -2.92 13.95
C ARG A 107 -4.74 -1.52 14.33
N ARG A 108 -3.58 -1.09 13.85
CA ARG A 108 -3.09 0.24 14.16
C ARG A 108 -3.96 1.31 13.53
N LEU A 109 -4.37 1.08 12.29
CA LEU A 109 -5.26 2.00 11.61
C LEU A 109 -6.60 2.09 12.33
N ASN A 110 -7.11 0.96 12.79
CA ASN A 110 -8.41 0.92 13.45
C ASN A 110 -8.43 1.77 14.73
N VAL A 111 -7.32 1.82 15.45
CA VAL A 111 -7.22 2.68 16.63
C VAL A 111 -7.53 4.12 16.26
N LEU A 112 -7.05 4.56 15.10
CA LEU A 112 -7.28 5.93 14.66
C LEU A 112 -8.70 6.15 14.14
N LEU A 113 -9.27 5.12 13.52
CA LEU A 113 -10.59 5.27 12.89
C LEU A 113 -11.73 5.00 13.86
N ALA A 114 -11.61 3.94 14.63
CA ALA A 114 -12.69 3.55 15.53
C ALA A 114 -12.48 4.07 16.93
N GLY A 115 -11.28 4.44 17.23
CA GLY A 115 -10.99 5.21 18.39
C GLY A 115 -11.45 4.64 19.67
N THR A 116 -10.77 3.80 20.22
CA THR A 116 -11.05 3.56 21.56
C THR A 116 -10.18 4.43 22.33
N ALA A 117 -9.96 5.37 22.15
CA ALA A 117 -9.02 6.19 22.88
C ALA A 117 -8.78 5.87 24.28
#